data_8ee2ec96b4d2328699041710c2a4e404
#
_entry.id   8ee2ec96b4d2328699041710c2a4e404
#
_cell.length_a   1.000
_cell.length_b   1.000
_cell.length_c   1.000
_cell.angle_alpha   90.00
_cell.angle_beta   90.00
_cell.angle_gamma   90.00
#
_symmetry.space_group_name_H-M   'P 1'
#
loop_
_entity.id
_entity.type
_entity.pdbx_description
1 polymer ?
#
loop_
_entity_poly.entity_id
_entity_poly.type
_entity_poly.pdbx_seq_one_letter_code
_entity_poly.pdbx_strand_id
1 'polypeptide(L)'
;MTRVAVGVLQKRGKILVCQRKKGSRYGLKWEFPGGKLEPGEAILDCLKRELLEELSITVRDIERVQTLSTSYEDGGMFEVAYCFVSQFTGEARNNAFEEIRWVTVPELRTLDILEGNKAFVAALARE
;
A
#
# COMPACT_ATOMS: atom_id res chain seq x y z
N MET A 1 9.59 -14.38 8.69
CA MET A 1 8.69 -13.71 7.75
C MET A 1 8.45 -12.29 8.20
N THR A 2 8.59 -11.33 7.31
CA THR A 2 8.36 -9.91 7.60
C THR A 2 6.89 -9.59 7.46
N ARG A 3 6.31 -8.91 8.45
CA ARG A 3 4.91 -8.47 8.42
C ARG A 3 4.84 -7.00 8.00
N VAL A 4 3.95 -6.71 7.08
CA VAL A 4 3.77 -5.38 6.49
C VAL A 4 2.30 -5.02 6.51
N ALA A 5 1.98 -3.76 6.81
CA ALA A 5 0.63 -3.22 6.68
C ALA A 5 0.64 -2.15 5.60
N VAL A 6 -0.26 -2.26 4.64
CA VAL A 6 -0.41 -1.25 3.58
C VAL A 6 -1.85 -0.75 3.50
N GLY A 7 -2.02 0.48 3.06
CA GLY A 7 -3.32 1.11 2.95
C GLY A 7 -3.86 1.05 1.53
N VAL A 8 -5.08 0.54 1.40
CA VAL A 8 -5.87 0.65 0.17
C VAL A 8 -6.84 1.80 0.40
N LEU A 9 -6.35 3.02 0.16
CA LEU A 9 -7.13 4.23 0.39
C LEU A 9 -8.11 4.43 -0.75
N GLN A 10 -9.39 4.55 -0.39
CA GLN A 10 -10.47 4.67 -1.37
C GLN A 10 -11.15 6.03 -1.25
N LYS A 11 -11.26 6.72 -2.37
CA LYS A 11 -11.92 8.03 -2.43
C LYS A 11 -12.48 8.25 -3.83
N ARG A 12 -13.79 8.49 -3.91
CA ARG A 12 -14.47 8.81 -5.17
C ARG A 12 -14.22 7.77 -6.27
N GLY A 13 -14.22 6.48 -5.91
CA GLY A 13 -14.02 5.39 -6.86
C GLY A 13 -12.57 5.18 -7.28
N LYS A 14 -11.63 5.85 -6.63
CA LYS A 14 -10.21 5.73 -6.94
C LYS A 14 -9.41 5.24 -5.73
N ILE A 15 -8.26 4.66 -6.01
CA ILE A 15 -7.32 4.12 -5.03
C ILE A 15 -6.00 4.87 -5.17
N LEU A 16 -5.39 5.20 -4.03
CA LEU A 16 -4.09 5.85 -4.03
C LEU A 16 -2.98 4.81 -4.17
N VAL A 17 -2.11 5.01 -5.15
CA VAL A 17 -0.92 4.19 -5.37
C VAL A 17 0.31 5.08 -5.43
N CYS A 18 1.46 4.47 -5.14
CA CYS A 18 2.71 5.19 -4.95
C CYS A 18 3.80 4.50 -5.75
N GLN A 19 4.60 5.29 -6.47
CA GLN A 19 5.71 4.78 -7.26
C GLN A 19 6.99 4.85 -6.45
N ARG A 20 7.69 3.74 -6.34
CA ARG A 20 8.97 3.66 -5.62
C ARG A 20 10.02 4.52 -6.32
N LYS A 21 10.88 5.16 -5.55
CA LYS A 21 11.90 6.05 -6.09
C LYS A 21 12.87 5.32 -7.01
N LYS A 22 13.24 5.98 -8.09
CA LYS A 22 14.28 5.53 -8.99
C LYS A 22 15.57 5.32 -8.19
N GLY A 23 16.23 4.18 -8.42
CA GLY A 23 17.46 3.83 -7.71
C GLY A 23 17.24 3.09 -6.39
N SER A 24 16.02 2.99 -5.91
CA SER A 24 15.69 2.17 -4.75
C SER A 24 15.49 0.72 -5.17
N ARG A 25 15.40 -0.19 -4.19
CA ARG A 25 15.05 -1.59 -4.45
C ARG A 25 13.68 -1.64 -5.11
N TYR A 26 13.56 -2.33 -6.24
CA TYR A 26 12.34 -2.37 -7.06
C TYR A 26 11.90 -0.98 -7.52
N GLY A 27 12.86 -0.11 -7.84
CA GLY A 27 12.59 1.27 -8.24
C GLY A 27 11.60 1.39 -9.40
N LEU A 28 10.79 2.45 -9.35
CA LEU A 28 9.75 2.81 -10.33
C LEU A 28 8.56 1.85 -10.39
N LYS A 29 8.52 0.80 -9.57
CA LYS A 29 7.33 -0.04 -9.43
C LYS A 29 6.28 0.67 -8.59
N TRP A 30 5.01 0.43 -8.91
CA TRP A 30 3.88 0.99 -8.18
C TRP A 30 3.43 0.04 -7.08
N GLU A 31 3.11 0.61 -5.93
CA GLU A 31 2.73 -0.14 -4.73
C GLU A 31 1.69 0.63 -3.92
N PHE A 32 1.17 0.00 -2.88
CA PHE A 32 0.32 0.67 -1.90
C PHE A 32 1.19 1.26 -0.78
N PRO A 33 0.81 2.41 -0.21
CA PRO A 33 1.58 3.01 0.88
C PRO A 33 1.47 2.19 2.17
N GLY A 34 2.53 2.17 2.94
CA GLY A 34 2.59 1.44 4.20
C GLY A 34 4.00 1.06 4.56
N GLY A 35 4.16 0.08 5.43
CA GLY A 35 5.48 -0.35 5.85
C GLY A 35 5.48 -1.51 6.82
N LYS A 36 6.65 -1.84 7.32
CA LYS A 36 6.86 -2.97 8.21
C LYS A 36 6.33 -2.70 9.61
N LEU A 37 5.68 -3.71 10.20
CA LEU A 37 5.29 -3.66 11.60
C LEU A 37 6.52 -3.69 12.48
N GLU A 38 6.54 -2.84 13.49
CA GLU A 38 7.55 -2.90 14.54
C GLU A 38 7.15 -3.99 15.55
N PRO A 39 8.11 -4.52 16.33
CA PRO A 39 7.80 -5.54 17.33
C PRO A 39 6.68 -5.10 18.27
N GLY A 40 5.63 -5.92 18.39
CA GLY A 40 4.48 -5.62 19.23
C GLY A 40 3.50 -4.60 18.70
N GLU A 41 3.73 -4.07 17.51
CA GLU A 41 2.87 -3.05 16.91
C GLU A 41 1.61 -3.68 16.31
N ALA A 42 0.45 -3.06 16.57
CA ALA A 42 -0.81 -3.46 15.94
C ALA A 42 -0.86 -2.96 14.48
N ILE A 43 -1.59 -3.68 13.64
CA ILE A 43 -1.74 -3.31 12.22
C ILE A 43 -2.22 -1.87 12.05
N LEU A 44 -3.26 -1.47 12.79
CA LEU A 44 -3.80 -0.10 12.69
C LEU A 44 -2.76 0.95 13.09
N ASP A 45 -2.00 0.70 14.14
CA ASP A 45 -0.98 1.65 14.60
C ASP A 45 0.16 1.78 13.59
N CYS A 46 0.58 0.67 12.99
CA CYS A 46 1.57 0.66 11.91
C CYS A 46 1.07 1.48 10.72
N LEU A 47 -0.15 1.23 10.29
CA LEU A 47 -0.74 1.92 9.15
C LEU A 47 -0.83 3.42 9.42
N LYS A 48 -1.31 3.82 10.59
CA LYS A 48 -1.40 5.24 10.98
C LYS A 48 -0.04 5.91 10.94
N ARG A 49 0.97 5.26 11.50
CA ARG A 49 2.33 5.80 11.56
C ARG A 49 2.91 5.97 10.14
N GLU A 50 2.85 4.92 9.34
CA GLU A 50 3.43 4.93 8.00
C GLU A 50 2.74 5.93 7.06
N LEU A 51 1.41 6.00 7.08
CA LEU A 51 0.68 6.89 6.19
C LEU A 51 0.82 8.35 6.61
N LEU A 52 0.97 8.62 7.89
CA LEU A 52 1.27 9.96 8.35
C LEU A 52 2.64 10.42 7.87
N GLU A 53 3.65 9.56 7.99
CA GLU A 53 5.01 9.86 7.53
C GLU A 53 5.09 10.04 6.03
N GLU A 54 4.54 9.09 5.27
CA GLU A 54 4.72 9.03 3.82
C GLU A 54 3.82 9.98 3.05
N LEU A 55 2.61 10.26 3.56
CA LEU A 55 1.58 10.96 2.82
C LEU A 55 0.90 12.11 3.57
N SER A 56 1.23 12.33 4.83
CA SER A 56 0.55 13.32 5.70
C SER A 56 -0.94 13.04 5.83
N ILE A 57 -1.33 11.78 5.78
CA ILE A 57 -2.72 11.34 5.95
C ILE A 57 -2.90 10.73 7.34
N THR A 58 -4.00 11.11 7.99
CA THR A 58 -4.40 10.50 9.26
C THR A 58 -5.52 9.48 8.99
N VAL A 59 -5.19 8.20 9.15
CA VAL A 59 -6.16 7.11 9.02
C VAL A 59 -7.07 7.13 10.25
N ARG A 60 -8.39 7.07 10.00
CA ARG A 60 -9.38 7.02 11.09
C ARG A 60 -9.69 5.59 11.50
N ASP A 61 -10.00 4.75 10.52
CA ASP A 61 -10.41 3.38 10.78
C ASP A 61 -10.12 2.50 9.58
N ILE A 62 -10.04 1.19 9.81
CA ILE A 62 -9.86 0.17 8.79
C ILE A 62 -11.20 -0.56 8.63
N GLU A 63 -11.75 -0.60 7.40
CA GLU A 63 -13.02 -1.28 7.13
C GLU A 63 -12.86 -2.79 7.12
N ARG A 64 -11.82 -3.27 6.47
CA ARG A 64 -11.49 -4.70 6.41
C ARG A 64 -10.02 -4.89 6.09
N VAL A 65 -9.50 -6.06 6.42
CA VAL A 65 -8.12 -6.43 6.16
C VAL A 65 -8.11 -7.74 5.37
N GLN A 66 -7.31 -7.77 4.31
CA GLN A 66 -7.05 -8.99 3.56
C GLN A 66 -5.55 -9.26 3.63
N THR A 67 -5.17 -10.42 4.14
CA THR A 67 -3.77 -10.77 4.33
C THR A 67 -3.32 -11.78 3.29
N LEU A 68 -2.22 -11.49 2.61
CA LEU A 68 -1.61 -12.38 1.63
C LEU A 68 -0.12 -12.54 1.95
N SER A 69 0.38 -13.74 1.74
CA SER A 69 1.82 -14.01 1.85
C SER A 69 2.43 -13.97 0.46
N THR A 70 3.63 -13.40 0.37
CA THR A 70 4.35 -13.33 -0.90
C THR A 70 5.84 -13.57 -0.66
N SER A 71 6.51 -14.10 -1.70
CA SER A 71 7.96 -14.26 -1.67
C SER A 71 8.55 -13.67 -2.95
N TYR A 72 9.77 -13.14 -2.83
CA TYR A 72 10.51 -12.58 -3.94
C TYR A 72 11.68 -13.49 -4.31
N GLU A 73 12.15 -13.38 -5.55
CA GLU A 73 13.26 -14.19 -6.07
C GLU A 73 14.53 -14.07 -5.23
N ASP A 74 14.72 -12.94 -4.56
CA ASP A 74 15.87 -12.72 -3.68
C ASP A 74 15.74 -13.38 -2.30
N GLY A 75 14.69 -14.18 -2.09
CA GLY A 75 14.45 -14.90 -0.84
C GLY A 75 13.65 -14.14 0.20
N GLY A 76 13.22 -12.91 -0.08
CA GLY A 76 12.37 -12.14 0.83
C GLY A 76 10.99 -12.76 0.95
N MET A 77 10.52 -12.96 2.18
CA MET A 77 9.18 -13.48 2.47
C MET A 77 8.40 -12.46 3.29
N PHE A 78 7.20 -12.12 2.83
CA PHE A 78 6.37 -11.09 3.45
C PHE A 78 4.95 -11.58 3.67
N GLU A 79 4.38 -11.18 4.80
CA GLU A 79 2.96 -11.28 5.06
C GLU A 79 2.40 -9.87 5.00
N VAL A 80 1.59 -9.58 4.00
CA VAL A 80 1.08 -8.23 3.74
C VAL A 80 -0.38 -8.14 4.13
N ALA A 81 -0.69 -7.26 5.08
CA ALA A 81 -2.06 -6.92 5.45
C ALA A 81 -2.51 -5.72 4.59
N TYR A 82 -3.41 -5.99 3.66
CA TYR A 82 -4.04 -4.95 2.84
C TYR A 82 -5.23 -4.38 3.59
N CYS A 83 -5.10 -3.14 4.05
CA CYS A 83 -6.08 -2.49 4.90
C CYS A 83 -6.93 -1.52 4.08
N PHE A 84 -8.22 -1.83 3.94
CA PHE A 84 -9.15 -0.99 3.18
C PHE A 84 -9.60 0.17 4.05
N VAL A 85 -9.36 1.39 3.58
CA VAL A 85 -9.63 2.63 4.32
C VAL A 85 -10.38 3.61 3.44
N SER A 86 -11.58 4.02 3.86
CA SER A 86 -12.32 5.11 3.23
C SER A 86 -12.44 6.32 4.16
N GLN A 87 -12.16 6.15 5.46
CA GLN A 87 -12.23 7.22 6.45
C GLN A 87 -10.85 7.66 6.89
N PHE A 88 -10.40 8.74 6.32
CA PHE A 88 -9.13 9.37 6.64
C PHE A 88 -9.25 10.88 6.49
N THR A 89 -8.32 11.62 7.10
CA THR A 89 -8.27 13.09 7.00
C THR A 89 -6.94 13.53 6.39
N GLY A 90 -6.99 14.68 5.72
CA GLY A 90 -5.83 15.26 5.05
C GLY A 90 -5.82 14.99 3.56
N GLU A 91 -5.09 15.82 2.83
CA GLU A 91 -4.78 15.59 1.42
C GLU A 91 -3.44 14.88 1.32
N ALA A 92 -3.37 13.89 0.44
CA ALA A 92 -2.14 13.13 0.25
C ALA A 92 -1.01 14.05 -0.25
N ARG A 93 0.11 14.03 0.48
CA ARG A 93 1.34 14.71 0.08
C ARG A 93 2.40 13.66 -0.18
N ASN A 94 3.16 13.84 -1.24
CA ASN A 94 4.25 12.92 -1.56
C ASN A 94 5.49 13.28 -0.74
N ASN A 95 5.68 12.59 0.39
CA ASN A 95 6.85 12.78 1.25
C ASN A 95 7.93 11.71 1.03
N ALA A 96 7.64 10.65 0.26
CA ALA A 96 8.52 9.47 0.23
C ALA A 96 8.70 8.80 -1.13
N PHE A 97 7.93 9.16 -2.14
CA PHE A 97 7.86 8.41 -3.40
C PHE A 97 8.33 9.22 -4.60
N GLU A 98 8.56 8.53 -5.72
CA GLU A 98 8.82 9.19 -7.01
C GLU A 98 7.56 9.96 -7.44
N GLU A 99 6.41 9.29 -7.36
CA GLU A 99 5.12 9.85 -7.74
C GLU A 99 4.02 9.20 -6.88
N ILE A 100 2.93 9.92 -6.63
CA ILE A 100 1.70 9.35 -6.06
C ILE A 100 0.55 9.65 -7.04
N ARG A 101 -0.43 8.76 -7.09
CA ARG A 101 -1.52 8.89 -8.06
C ARG A 101 -2.79 8.23 -7.55
N TRP A 102 -3.92 8.91 -7.74
CA TRP A 102 -5.24 8.32 -7.52
C TRP A 102 -5.68 7.67 -8.83
N VAL A 103 -5.99 6.38 -8.82
CA VAL A 103 -6.35 5.62 -10.02
C VAL A 103 -7.61 4.80 -9.82
N THR A 104 -8.33 4.55 -10.90
CA THR A 104 -9.42 3.56 -10.91
C THR A 104 -8.81 2.16 -10.93
N VAL A 105 -9.61 1.12 -10.63
CA VAL A 105 -9.14 -0.26 -10.69
C VAL A 105 -8.67 -0.64 -12.11
N PRO A 106 -9.42 -0.30 -13.18
CA PRO A 106 -8.91 -0.55 -14.54
C PRO A 106 -7.56 0.13 -14.83
N GLU A 107 -7.38 1.38 -14.38
CA GLU A 107 -6.09 2.08 -14.54
C GLU A 107 -4.97 1.40 -13.73
N LEU A 108 -5.28 0.94 -12.52
CA LEU A 108 -4.33 0.24 -11.67
C LEU A 108 -3.71 -0.97 -12.39
N ARG A 109 -4.53 -1.69 -13.15
CA ARG A 109 -4.09 -2.88 -13.89
C ARG A 109 -3.11 -2.57 -15.02
N THR A 110 -3.01 -1.32 -15.46
CA THR A 110 -2.08 -0.93 -16.53
C THR A 110 -0.72 -0.48 -15.99
N LEU A 111 -0.59 -0.32 -14.68
CA LEU A 111 0.65 0.15 -14.06
C LEU A 111 1.64 -1.00 -13.88
N ASP A 112 2.92 -0.64 -13.81
CA ASP A 112 4.00 -1.60 -13.53
C ASP A 112 4.03 -1.87 -12.01
N ILE A 113 3.19 -2.82 -11.60
CA ILE A 113 2.94 -3.13 -10.18
C ILE A 113 4.11 -3.93 -9.59
N LEU A 114 4.48 -3.58 -8.36
CA LEU A 114 5.42 -4.35 -7.56
C LEU A 114 4.97 -5.82 -7.53
N GLU A 115 5.90 -6.74 -7.82
CA GLU A 115 5.56 -8.16 -8.00
C GLU A 115 4.72 -8.74 -6.86
N GLY A 116 5.08 -8.42 -5.61
CA GLY A 116 4.36 -8.93 -4.44
C GLY A 116 2.93 -8.42 -4.29
N ASN A 117 2.53 -7.39 -5.04
CA ASN A 117 1.17 -6.85 -4.99
C ASN A 117 0.29 -7.33 -6.14
N LYS A 118 0.85 -8.03 -7.12
CA LYS A 118 0.09 -8.43 -8.31
C LYS A 118 -1.09 -9.34 -8.02
N ALA A 119 -0.93 -10.31 -7.11
CA ALA A 119 -2.02 -11.21 -6.75
C ALA A 119 -3.18 -10.45 -6.11
N PHE A 120 -2.89 -9.49 -5.24
CA PHE A 120 -3.90 -8.66 -4.63
C PHE A 120 -4.63 -7.80 -5.67
N VAL A 121 -3.89 -7.17 -6.58
CA VAL A 121 -4.48 -6.34 -7.64
C VAL A 121 -5.39 -7.18 -8.53
N ALA A 122 -4.99 -8.39 -8.87
CA ALA A 122 -5.81 -9.31 -9.67
C ALA A 122 -7.11 -9.68 -8.93
N ALA A 123 -7.04 -9.94 -7.61
CA ALA A 123 -8.21 -10.23 -6.80
C ALA A 123 -9.14 -9.03 -6.69
N LEU A 124 -8.57 -7.83 -6.52
CA LEU A 124 -9.33 -6.58 -6.43
C LEU A 124 -10.10 -6.31 -7.73
N ALA A 125 -9.51 -6.61 -8.87
CA ALA A 125 -10.13 -6.40 -10.18
C ALA A 125 -11.33 -7.31 -10.42
N ARG A 126 -11.48 -8.39 -9.64
CA ARG A 126 -12.62 -9.32 -9.73
C ARG A 126 -13.78 -8.96 -8.80
N GLU A 127 -13.60 -8.00 -7.94
CA GLU A 127 -14.67 -7.56 -7.02
C GLU A 127 -15.73 -6.72 -7.74
#